data_e49978bf704c49653aa8b7dd1cfcd65e
#
_entry.id   e49978bf704c49653aa8b7dd1cfcd65e
#
_cell.length_a   1.000
_cell.length_b   1.000
_cell.length_c   1.000
_cell.angle_alpha   90.00
_cell.angle_beta   90.00
_cell.angle_gamma   90.00
#
_symmetry.space_group_name_H-M   'P 1'
#
loop_
_entity.id
_entity.type
_entity.pdbx_description
1 polymer ?
#
loop_
_entity_poly.entity_id
_entity_poly.type
_entity_poly.pdbx_seq_one_letter_code
_entity_poly.pdbx_strand_id
1 'polypeptide(L)'
;MKTFPILSSKPGHWGDPTVSGSAFDFRSDAITTPSHGMLEAIAGATLNDDVYGEDQLTRSFEEHMASICGKEAALFVISGTMANQIALGALSRRCTGVLADATSHIVHFEAGGLAGLSGVTIQPARPANGHYLTLDDVERHAVTTDMIERLPTTIISIENTAHGSVIPLQELRKMKAWAEEREIAIHIDGARIWHAVAGGGGNLKEIAGCCDAMTISFGKGLAAPIGSVVVGSRDLIARARRLRQSIGGGVRKAGPIVAAAWQAMMENFGPGDVDTRGIIQGTHVLARAVASMWTSRGGLLLRPVMTNLVWLDLKSAGLDKPRLDTAAQHHGIRIRAPRIVLHYQISTDAMRRLEAAFKEVLEKKASQSPLRSRVDRAGLERL
;
A
#
# COMPACT_ATOMS: atom_id res chain seq x y z
N MET A 1 -1.85 -31.39 33.08
CA MET A 1 -2.10 -30.20 32.28
C MET A 1 -1.64 -30.49 30.86
N LYS A 2 -2.53 -30.46 29.87
CA LYS A 2 -2.12 -30.56 28.46
C LYS A 2 -1.44 -29.23 28.12
N THR A 3 -0.15 -29.24 27.95
CA THR A 3 0.60 -28.09 27.46
C THR A 3 0.16 -27.83 26.02
N PHE A 4 -0.39 -26.67 25.76
CA PHE A 4 -0.69 -26.25 24.40
C PHE A 4 0.64 -26.18 23.61
N PRO A 5 0.74 -26.83 22.44
CA PRO A 5 1.99 -26.86 21.65
C PRO A 5 2.54 -25.49 21.31
N ILE A 6 1.70 -24.46 21.35
CA ILE A 6 2.05 -23.05 21.06
C ILE A 6 2.95 -22.42 22.14
N LEU A 7 2.93 -22.98 23.38
CA LEU A 7 3.67 -22.42 24.51
C LEU A 7 5.00 -23.12 24.82
N SER A 8 5.34 -24.19 24.09
CA SER A 8 6.51 -25.03 24.40
C SER A 8 7.75 -24.75 23.58
N SER A 9 7.75 -23.83 22.65
CA SER A 9 8.90 -23.56 21.80
C SER A 9 9.25 -22.07 21.76
N LYS A 10 10.53 -21.80 21.63
CA LYS A 10 11.19 -20.54 21.32
C LYS A 10 10.24 -19.55 20.62
N PRO A 11 10.34 -18.22 20.80
CA PRO A 11 9.52 -17.22 20.10
C PRO A 11 9.78 -17.30 18.59
N GLY A 12 9.23 -18.34 17.98
CA GLY A 12 9.76 -19.07 16.87
C GLY A 12 9.81 -18.34 15.54
N HIS A 13 9.30 -17.14 15.33
CA HIS A 13 9.39 -16.46 14.01
C HIS A 13 9.60 -14.96 14.13
N TRP A 14 9.58 -14.41 15.34
CA TRP A 14 9.81 -12.99 15.56
C TRP A 14 11.28 -12.63 15.23
N GLY A 15 11.45 -11.58 14.45
CA GLY A 15 12.78 -11.07 14.09
C GLY A 15 13.58 -11.93 13.10
N ASP A 16 13.09 -13.11 12.68
CA ASP A 16 13.79 -13.96 11.73
C ASP A 16 13.03 -14.13 10.42
N PRO A 17 13.33 -13.30 9.40
CA PRO A 17 12.68 -13.37 8.10
C PRO A 17 13.03 -14.62 7.29
N THR A 18 14.11 -15.36 7.64
CA THR A 18 14.48 -16.61 6.96
C THR A 18 13.60 -17.76 7.42
N VAL A 19 13.30 -17.83 8.70
CA VAL A 19 12.41 -18.84 9.29
C VAL A 19 10.96 -18.62 8.85
N SER A 20 10.49 -17.37 8.83
CA SER A 20 9.13 -17.04 8.33
C SER A 20 9.00 -17.15 6.82
N GLY A 21 10.14 -17.17 6.10
CA GLY A 21 10.20 -17.18 4.64
C GLY A 21 9.97 -15.82 3.98
N SER A 22 9.80 -14.74 4.75
CA SER A 22 9.64 -13.38 4.19
C SER A 22 10.88 -12.92 3.43
N ALA A 23 12.08 -13.37 3.82
CA ALA A 23 13.34 -13.06 3.14
C ALA A 23 13.40 -13.50 1.66
N PHE A 24 12.51 -14.40 1.24
CA PHE A 24 12.44 -14.96 -0.12
C PHE A 24 11.09 -14.72 -0.80
N ASP A 25 10.28 -13.79 -0.29
CA ASP A 25 8.91 -13.59 -0.75
C ASP A 25 8.67 -12.16 -1.24
N PHE A 26 8.51 -11.99 -2.56
CA PHE A 26 8.30 -10.73 -3.25
C PHE A 26 6.83 -10.46 -3.59
N ARG A 27 5.87 -11.21 -3.02
CA ARG A 27 4.45 -11.05 -3.35
C ARG A 27 3.84 -9.80 -2.77
N SER A 28 4.28 -9.39 -1.58
CA SER A 28 3.75 -8.23 -0.86
C SER A 28 4.69 -7.80 0.28
N ASP A 29 4.70 -6.52 0.61
CA ASP A 29 5.32 -5.97 1.80
C ASP A 29 4.51 -6.20 3.10
N ALA A 30 3.29 -6.75 2.97
CA ALA A 30 2.46 -7.16 4.12
C ALA A 30 2.84 -8.52 4.73
N ILE A 31 3.83 -9.22 4.15
CA ILE A 31 4.30 -10.53 4.64
C ILE A 31 5.54 -10.42 5.51
N THR A 32 6.00 -9.21 5.77
CA THR A 32 7.16 -8.95 6.62
C THR A 32 6.96 -9.50 8.02
N THR A 33 8.05 -10.01 8.61
CA THR A 33 8.07 -10.56 9.95
C THR A 33 8.30 -9.44 10.96
N PRO A 34 7.46 -9.31 12.01
CA PRO A 34 7.70 -8.33 13.07
C PRO A 34 9.02 -8.57 13.80
N SER A 35 9.63 -7.49 14.28
CA SER A 35 10.92 -7.53 14.98
C SER A 35 10.80 -8.02 16.45
N HIS A 36 11.92 -8.36 17.07
CA HIS A 36 11.98 -8.60 18.52
C HIS A 36 11.63 -7.35 19.32
N GLY A 37 12.02 -6.15 18.88
CA GLY A 37 11.63 -4.89 19.52
C GLY A 37 10.12 -4.67 19.55
N MET A 38 9.41 -5.08 18.50
CA MET A 38 7.93 -5.05 18.50
C MET A 38 7.34 -6.03 19.54
N LEU A 39 7.95 -7.21 19.72
CA LEU A 39 7.53 -8.18 20.74
C LEU A 39 7.76 -7.65 22.16
N GLU A 40 8.91 -7.03 22.40
CA GLU A 40 9.23 -6.38 23.66
C GLU A 40 8.25 -5.22 23.96
N ALA A 41 7.94 -4.40 22.96
CA ALA A 41 6.95 -3.35 23.08
C ALA A 41 5.55 -3.89 23.46
N ILE A 42 5.12 -5.01 22.86
CA ILE A 42 3.88 -5.71 23.23
C ILE A 42 3.91 -6.12 24.71
N ALA A 43 5.03 -6.71 25.18
CA ALA A 43 5.16 -7.19 26.55
C ALA A 43 5.14 -6.05 27.60
N GLY A 44 5.64 -4.85 27.21
CA GLY A 44 5.65 -3.65 28.06
C GLY A 44 4.41 -2.74 27.94
N ALA A 45 3.42 -3.13 27.14
CA ALA A 45 2.29 -2.27 26.82
C ALA A 45 1.30 -2.10 27.98
N THR A 46 0.55 -0.98 27.96
CA THR A 46 -0.59 -0.76 28.85
C THR A 46 -1.75 -1.71 28.52
N LEU A 47 -2.58 -2.02 29.53
CA LEU A 47 -3.69 -2.98 29.42
C LEU A 47 -5.05 -2.36 29.85
N ASN A 48 -5.17 -1.05 29.73
CA ASN A 48 -6.39 -0.34 30.07
C ASN A 48 -7.43 -0.41 28.94
N ASP A 49 -8.63 0.10 29.17
CA ASP A 49 -9.75 -0.01 28.24
C ASP A 49 -9.75 1.13 27.21
N ASP A 50 -9.39 0.84 25.95
CA ASP A 50 -9.41 1.84 24.86
C ASP A 50 -10.85 2.22 24.43
N VAL A 51 -11.84 1.34 24.61
CA VAL A 51 -13.22 1.65 24.23
C VAL A 51 -13.77 2.83 25.07
N TYR A 52 -13.35 2.90 26.34
CA TYR A 52 -13.63 4.03 27.21
C TYR A 52 -12.57 5.13 27.20
N GLY A 53 -11.55 5.00 26.34
CA GLY A 53 -10.46 5.99 26.22
C GLY A 53 -9.53 6.00 27.44
N GLU A 54 -9.40 4.91 28.16
CA GLU A 54 -8.58 4.80 29.38
C GLU A 54 -7.16 4.34 29.06
N ASP A 55 -6.92 3.71 27.89
CA ASP A 55 -5.58 3.22 27.52
C ASP A 55 -4.64 4.36 27.17
N GLN A 56 -3.67 4.61 28.03
CA GLN A 56 -2.72 5.73 27.93
C GLN A 56 -1.85 5.63 26.66
N LEU A 57 -1.36 4.42 26.36
CA LEU A 57 -0.50 4.20 25.21
C LEU A 57 -1.22 4.48 23.90
N THR A 58 -2.46 3.99 23.77
CA THR A 58 -3.29 4.22 22.58
C THR A 58 -3.56 5.70 22.38
N ARG A 59 -3.92 6.43 23.45
CA ARG A 59 -4.14 7.88 23.36
C ARG A 59 -2.89 8.63 22.93
N SER A 60 -1.74 8.33 23.55
CA SER A 60 -0.46 8.99 23.22
C SER A 60 -0.06 8.71 21.76
N PHE A 61 -0.30 7.49 21.26
CA PHE A 61 -0.03 7.15 19.88
C PHE A 61 -0.98 7.88 18.91
N GLU A 62 -2.28 7.94 19.20
CA GLU A 62 -3.26 8.70 18.40
C GLU A 62 -2.89 10.19 18.37
N GLU A 63 -2.54 10.80 19.50
CA GLU A 63 -2.07 12.18 19.59
C GLU A 63 -0.79 12.43 18.78
N HIS A 64 0.17 11.51 18.87
CA HIS A 64 1.40 11.58 18.08
C HIS A 64 1.10 11.54 16.57
N MET A 65 0.27 10.60 16.11
CA MET A 65 -0.09 10.47 14.70
C MET A 65 -0.86 11.70 14.19
N ALA A 66 -1.78 12.24 14.99
CA ALA A 66 -2.45 13.48 14.65
C ALA A 66 -1.45 14.64 14.49
N SER A 67 -0.52 14.77 15.42
CA SER A 67 0.52 15.82 15.44
C SER A 67 1.42 15.77 14.20
N ILE A 68 2.00 14.61 13.87
CA ILE A 68 2.91 14.49 12.71
C ILE A 68 2.18 14.66 11.37
N CYS A 69 0.87 14.39 11.33
CA CYS A 69 0.02 14.65 10.17
C CYS A 69 -0.56 16.08 10.14
N GLY A 70 -0.39 16.87 11.20
CA GLY A 70 -1.00 18.18 11.32
C GLY A 70 -2.53 18.15 11.30
N LYS A 71 -3.12 17.07 11.84
CA LYS A 71 -4.57 16.87 11.99
C LYS A 71 -4.99 17.04 13.46
N GLU A 72 -6.27 17.26 13.68
CA GLU A 72 -6.81 17.51 15.03
C GLU A 72 -6.91 16.26 15.90
N ALA A 73 -7.11 15.10 15.26
CA ALA A 73 -7.28 13.83 15.95
C ALA A 73 -6.90 12.63 15.06
N ALA A 74 -6.68 11.48 15.71
CA ALA A 74 -6.48 10.19 15.06
C ALA A 74 -7.28 9.09 15.77
N LEU A 75 -7.46 7.96 15.08
CA LEU A 75 -8.11 6.77 15.59
C LEU A 75 -7.35 5.53 15.16
N PHE A 76 -6.85 4.76 16.11
CA PHE A 76 -6.24 3.46 15.83
C PHE A 76 -7.30 2.41 15.48
N VAL A 77 -6.99 1.58 14.48
CA VAL A 77 -7.82 0.46 13.99
C VAL A 77 -6.96 -0.72 13.59
N ILE A 78 -7.57 -1.91 13.53
CA ILE A 78 -6.82 -3.15 13.33
C ILE A 78 -6.36 -3.43 11.89
N SER A 79 -6.95 -2.76 10.88
CA SER A 79 -6.59 -2.99 9.48
C SER A 79 -6.82 -1.77 8.61
N GLY A 80 -6.10 -1.70 7.46
CA GLY A 80 -6.31 -0.66 6.45
C GLY A 80 -7.72 -0.69 5.85
N THR A 81 -8.28 -1.89 5.62
CA THR A 81 -9.68 -2.04 5.16
C THR A 81 -10.66 -1.42 6.14
N MET A 82 -10.52 -1.70 7.44
CA MET A 82 -11.35 -1.06 8.47
C MET A 82 -11.15 0.46 8.46
N ALA A 83 -9.91 0.94 8.34
CA ALA A 83 -9.60 2.36 8.27
C ALA A 83 -10.34 3.04 7.12
N ASN A 84 -10.28 2.48 5.91
CA ASN A 84 -10.99 3.00 4.74
C ASN A 84 -12.50 3.00 4.95
N GLN A 85 -13.08 1.89 5.43
CA GLN A 85 -14.52 1.76 5.65
C GLN A 85 -15.05 2.80 6.63
N ILE A 86 -14.37 3.01 7.77
CA ILE A 86 -14.84 3.97 8.79
C ILE A 86 -14.53 5.42 8.40
N ALA A 87 -13.41 5.70 7.71
CA ALA A 87 -13.08 7.03 7.23
C ALA A 87 -14.08 7.50 6.17
N LEU A 88 -14.27 6.68 5.14
CA LEU A 88 -15.24 6.96 4.08
C LEU A 88 -16.67 6.98 4.62
N GLY A 89 -17.04 6.05 5.51
CA GLY A 89 -18.34 6.05 6.17
C GLY A 89 -18.59 7.31 7.01
N ALA A 90 -17.56 7.83 7.70
CA ALA A 90 -17.66 9.06 8.49
C ALA A 90 -17.77 10.33 7.62
N LEU A 91 -17.22 10.32 6.42
CA LEU A 91 -17.34 11.39 5.42
C LEU A 91 -18.67 11.31 4.64
N SER A 92 -19.24 10.11 4.50
CA SER A 92 -20.34 9.84 3.58
C SER A 92 -21.69 10.32 4.07
N ARG A 93 -22.56 10.59 3.08
CA ARG A 93 -24.02 10.65 3.23
C ARG A 93 -24.64 9.58 2.34
N ARG A 94 -25.79 9.05 2.74
CA ARG A 94 -26.53 8.10 1.88
C ARG A 94 -26.93 8.75 0.56
N CYS A 95 -27.06 7.94 -0.48
CA CYS A 95 -27.41 8.38 -1.82
C CYS A 95 -26.39 9.34 -2.44
N THR A 96 -25.10 9.16 -2.11
CA THR A 96 -24.00 9.91 -2.72
C THR A 96 -22.93 8.98 -3.28
N GLY A 97 -22.02 9.51 -4.11
CA GLY A 97 -20.95 8.82 -4.78
C GLY A 97 -19.59 9.11 -4.21
N VAL A 98 -18.72 8.10 -4.23
CA VAL A 98 -17.27 8.21 -3.98
C VAL A 98 -16.54 8.00 -5.29
N LEU A 99 -15.92 9.05 -5.83
CA LEU A 99 -15.06 8.94 -7.00
C LEU A 99 -13.73 8.34 -6.62
N ALA A 100 -13.31 7.28 -7.31
CA ALA A 100 -12.04 6.59 -7.02
C ALA A 100 -11.43 6.01 -8.30
N ASP A 101 -10.11 5.75 -8.27
CA ASP A 101 -9.46 4.98 -9.34
C ASP A 101 -10.15 3.63 -9.49
N ALA A 102 -10.48 3.28 -10.74
CA ALA A 102 -11.15 2.02 -11.07
C ALA A 102 -10.38 0.76 -10.65
N THR A 103 -9.08 0.90 -10.31
CA THR A 103 -8.21 -0.19 -9.86
C THR A 103 -7.89 -0.12 -8.36
N SER A 104 -8.49 0.83 -7.62
CA SER A 104 -8.22 1.06 -6.21
C SER A 104 -8.68 -0.09 -5.30
N HIS A 105 -8.13 -0.12 -4.10
CA HIS A 105 -8.41 -1.13 -3.09
C HIS A 105 -9.89 -1.16 -2.68
N ILE A 106 -10.51 0.01 -2.50
CA ILE A 106 -11.92 0.13 -2.11
C ILE A 106 -12.88 -0.39 -3.18
N VAL A 107 -12.46 -0.42 -4.46
CA VAL A 107 -13.25 -0.98 -5.56
C VAL A 107 -13.18 -2.51 -5.57
N HIS A 108 -11.98 -3.11 -5.37
CA HIS A 108 -11.76 -4.51 -5.66
C HIS A 108 -11.50 -5.42 -4.47
N PHE A 109 -11.00 -4.89 -3.34
CA PHE A 109 -10.39 -5.71 -2.29
C PHE A 109 -11.03 -5.53 -0.91
N GLU A 110 -12.19 -4.87 -0.82
CA GLU A 110 -12.90 -4.62 0.44
C GLU A 110 -14.30 -5.26 0.49
N ALA A 111 -14.51 -6.30 -0.33
CA ALA A 111 -15.75 -7.12 -0.34
C ALA A 111 -17.06 -6.31 -0.47
N GLY A 112 -17.01 -5.16 -1.17
CA GLY A 112 -18.19 -4.30 -1.31
C GLY A 112 -18.59 -3.57 -0.01
N GLY A 113 -17.67 -3.50 0.97
CA GLY A 113 -17.94 -2.98 2.31
C GLY A 113 -18.52 -1.57 2.31
N LEU A 114 -18.04 -0.68 1.43
CA LEU A 114 -18.54 0.70 1.39
C LEU A 114 -20.03 0.79 1.05
N ALA A 115 -20.50 -0.01 0.09
CA ALA A 115 -21.93 -0.10 -0.23
C ALA A 115 -22.71 -0.77 0.92
N GLY A 116 -22.18 -1.88 1.46
CA GLY A 116 -22.86 -2.65 2.52
C GLY A 116 -22.95 -1.93 3.87
N LEU A 117 -21.89 -1.23 4.27
CA LEU A 117 -21.81 -0.59 5.60
C LEU A 117 -22.29 0.87 5.59
N SER A 118 -21.96 1.62 4.53
CA SER A 118 -22.22 3.06 4.48
C SER A 118 -23.33 3.46 3.53
N GLY A 119 -23.77 2.56 2.64
CA GLY A 119 -24.85 2.80 1.69
C GLY A 119 -24.47 3.82 0.60
N VAL A 120 -23.20 3.90 0.24
CA VAL A 120 -22.68 4.78 -0.82
C VAL A 120 -22.22 3.97 -2.01
N THR A 121 -22.25 4.59 -3.18
CA THR A 121 -21.83 3.97 -4.45
C THR A 121 -20.45 4.47 -4.83
N ILE A 122 -19.59 3.57 -5.30
CA ILE A 122 -18.30 3.97 -5.86
C ILE A 122 -18.51 4.33 -7.34
N GLN A 123 -17.93 5.47 -7.74
CA GLN A 123 -17.87 5.97 -9.12
C GLN A 123 -16.44 5.72 -9.62
N PRO A 124 -16.18 4.61 -10.34
CA PRO A 124 -14.83 4.28 -10.75
C PRO A 124 -14.39 5.11 -11.94
N ALA A 125 -13.22 5.75 -11.85
CA ALA A 125 -12.59 6.51 -12.92
C ALA A 125 -11.24 5.90 -13.31
N ARG A 126 -10.90 5.94 -14.60
CA ARG A 126 -9.60 5.46 -15.08
C ARG A 126 -8.66 6.63 -15.28
N PRO A 127 -7.47 6.62 -14.64
CA PRO A 127 -6.46 7.65 -14.85
C PRO A 127 -6.02 7.71 -16.32
N ALA A 128 -6.10 8.88 -16.95
CA ALA A 128 -5.67 9.06 -18.33
C ALA A 128 -4.15 8.82 -18.52
N ASN A 129 -3.36 9.13 -17.49
CA ASN A 129 -1.91 8.89 -17.49
C ASN A 129 -1.52 7.42 -17.21
N GLY A 130 -2.50 6.53 -16.89
CA GLY A 130 -2.28 5.13 -16.55
C GLY A 130 -1.64 4.87 -15.18
N HIS A 131 -1.44 5.91 -14.34
CA HIS A 131 -0.69 5.81 -13.09
C HIS A 131 -1.48 6.19 -11.85
N TYR A 132 -2.14 7.34 -11.84
CA TYR A 132 -2.94 7.88 -10.74
C TYR A 132 -3.94 8.91 -11.27
N LEU A 133 -5.02 9.15 -10.54
CA LEU A 133 -6.00 10.18 -10.88
C LEU A 133 -5.37 11.58 -10.78
N THR A 134 -5.58 12.38 -11.82
CA THR A 134 -5.24 13.80 -11.88
C THR A 134 -6.48 14.67 -11.63
N LEU A 135 -6.30 15.97 -11.44
CA LEU A 135 -7.44 16.91 -11.37
C LEU A 135 -8.30 16.82 -12.65
N ASP A 136 -7.67 16.74 -13.82
CA ASP A 136 -8.40 16.62 -15.09
C ASP A 136 -9.26 15.34 -15.15
N ASP A 137 -8.80 14.24 -14.55
CA ASP A 137 -9.60 13.02 -14.42
C ASP A 137 -10.76 13.21 -13.45
N VAL A 138 -10.53 13.89 -12.33
CA VAL A 138 -11.56 14.21 -11.34
C VAL A 138 -12.65 15.10 -11.97
N GLU A 139 -12.27 16.19 -12.64
CA GLU A 139 -13.21 17.11 -13.31
C GLU A 139 -14.07 16.41 -14.36
N ARG A 140 -13.48 15.47 -15.08
CA ARG A 140 -14.16 14.72 -16.15
C ARG A 140 -15.18 13.71 -15.62
N HIS A 141 -14.97 13.15 -14.43
CA HIS A 141 -15.76 12.04 -13.91
C HIS A 141 -16.64 12.41 -12.71
N ALA A 142 -16.33 13.48 -11.99
CA ALA A 142 -17.14 13.92 -10.86
C ALA A 142 -18.52 14.42 -11.32
N VAL A 143 -19.55 14.02 -10.61
CA VAL A 143 -20.92 14.47 -10.83
C VAL A 143 -21.21 15.59 -9.84
N THR A 144 -21.22 16.82 -10.33
CA THR A 144 -21.38 18.07 -9.54
C THR A 144 -22.71 18.78 -9.80
N THR A 145 -23.69 18.08 -10.38
CA THR A 145 -25.01 18.63 -10.71
C THR A 145 -26.04 18.34 -9.61
N ASP A 146 -27.02 19.23 -9.46
CA ASP A 146 -28.16 19.09 -8.53
C ASP A 146 -29.35 18.31 -9.12
N MET A 147 -29.20 17.73 -10.32
CA MET A 147 -30.24 16.93 -10.95
C MET A 147 -30.59 15.73 -10.11
N ILE A 148 -31.85 15.57 -9.73
CA ILE A 148 -32.34 14.58 -8.76
C ILE A 148 -32.11 13.12 -9.20
N GLU A 149 -32.05 12.87 -10.50
CA GLU A 149 -31.75 11.54 -11.05
C GLU A 149 -30.26 11.22 -11.13
N ARG A 150 -29.38 12.17 -10.82
CA ARG A 150 -27.94 11.97 -10.84
C ARG A 150 -27.43 11.66 -9.45
N LEU A 151 -26.41 10.80 -9.36
CA LEU A 151 -25.74 10.49 -8.12
C LEU A 151 -24.59 11.49 -7.90
N PRO A 152 -24.69 12.45 -6.96
CA PRO A 152 -23.65 13.46 -6.77
C PRO A 152 -22.39 12.85 -6.19
N THR A 153 -21.22 13.27 -6.68
CA THR A 153 -19.94 12.97 -6.07
C THR A 153 -19.74 13.85 -4.84
N THR A 154 -19.62 13.25 -3.67
CA THR A 154 -19.38 13.97 -2.41
C THR A 154 -18.03 13.65 -1.79
N ILE A 155 -17.33 12.63 -2.29
CA ILE A 155 -16.01 12.24 -1.83
C ILE A 155 -15.16 11.86 -3.05
N ILE A 156 -13.90 12.31 -3.03
CA ILE A 156 -12.83 11.80 -3.90
C ILE A 156 -11.91 10.95 -3.03
N SER A 157 -11.74 9.68 -3.39
CA SER A 157 -10.82 8.77 -2.70
C SER A 157 -9.60 8.46 -3.56
N ILE A 158 -8.43 8.79 -3.06
CA ILE A 158 -7.15 8.71 -3.76
C ILE A 158 -6.22 7.76 -3.02
N GLU A 159 -5.51 6.88 -3.73
CA GLU A 159 -4.43 6.07 -3.14
C GLU A 159 -3.08 6.80 -3.30
N ASN A 160 -2.34 6.98 -2.23
CA ASN A 160 -0.95 7.42 -2.30
C ASN A 160 -0.06 6.50 -1.43
N THR A 161 0.68 5.58 -2.06
CA THR A 161 1.03 5.46 -3.49
C THR A 161 -0.01 4.67 -4.31
N ALA A 162 -0.35 5.16 -5.49
CA ALA A 162 -1.21 4.46 -6.44
C ALA A 162 -0.41 3.36 -7.17
N HIS A 163 -0.57 2.10 -6.75
CA HIS A 163 0.20 0.96 -7.30
C HIS A 163 1.72 1.18 -7.33
N GLY A 164 2.26 1.94 -6.37
CA GLY A 164 3.67 2.29 -6.27
C GLY A 164 4.05 3.61 -6.93
N SER A 165 3.14 4.28 -7.63
CA SER A 165 3.34 5.63 -8.15
C SER A 165 3.05 6.67 -7.08
N VAL A 166 3.95 7.63 -6.92
CA VAL A 166 3.78 8.77 -6.00
C VAL A 166 3.01 9.86 -6.72
N ILE A 167 1.92 10.33 -6.12
CA ILE A 167 1.17 11.47 -6.65
C ILE A 167 1.94 12.74 -6.27
N PRO A 168 2.25 13.63 -7.23
CA PRO A 168 2.92 14.89 -6.93
C PRO A 168 2.09 15.74 -5.94
N LEU A 169 2.77 16.31 -4.94
CA LEU A 169 2.10 17.15 -3.92
C LEU A 169 1.31 18.31 -4.54
N GLN A 170 1.85 18.89 -5.62
CA GLN A 170 1.15 19.96 -6.33
C GLN A 170 -0.18 19.49 -6.93
N GLU A 171 -0.25 18.25 -7.40
CA GLU A 171 -1.48 17.67 -7.94
C GLU A 171 -2.52 17.45 -6.82
N LEU A 172 -2.07 16.95 -5.66
CA LEU A 172 -2.94 16.83 -4.48
C LEU A 172 -3.49 18.19 -4.03
N ARG A 173 -2.66 19.24 -4.05
CA ARG A 173 -3.07 20.62 -3.71
C ARG A 173 -4.11 21.16 -4.68
N LYS A 174 -3.95 20.94 -5.98
CA LYS A 174 -4.95 21.33 -6.99
C LYS A 174 -6.29 20.65 -6.76
N MET A 175 -6.27 19.32 -6.56
CA MET A 175 -7.49 18.54 -6.26
C MET A 175 -8.17 19.05 -5.00
N LYS A 176 -7.40 19.35 -3.93
CA LYS A 176 -7.96 19.87 -2.68
C LYS A 176 -8.65 21.22 -2.90
N ALA A 177 -8.00 22.16 -3.57
CA ALA A 177 -8.59 23.47 -3.86
C ALA A 177 -9.88 23.35 -4.69
N TRP A 178 -9.88 22.52 -5.73
CA TRP A 178 -11.05 22.27 -6.56
C TRP A 178 -12.21 21.62 -5.78
N ALA A 179 -11.89 20.68 -4.89
CA ALA A 179 -12.88 19.97 -4.08
C ALA A 179 -13.49 20.87 -3.00
N GLU A 180 -12.69 21.75 -2.38
CA GLU A 180 -13.16 22.73 -1.38
C GLU A 180 -14.21 23.69 -1.95
N GLU A 181 -13.99 24.21 -3.15
CA GLU A 181 -14.96 25.09 -3.84
C GLU A 181 -16.31 24.41 -4.08
N ARG A 182 -16.38 23.08 -4.02
CA ARG A 182 -17.56 22.26 -4.34
C ARG A 182 -18.09 21.47 -3.15
N GLU A 183 -17.54 21.72 -1.96
CA GLU A 183 -17.89 20.99 -0.73
C GLU A 183 -17.72 19.46 -0.86
N ILE A 184 -16.78 19.03 -1.71
CA ILE A 184 -16.42 17.62 -1.90
C ILE A 184 -15.28 17.28 -0.96
N ALA A 185 -15.44 16.21 -0.16
CA ALA A 185 -14.39 15.75 0.74
C ALA A 185 -13.32 14.95 -0.01
N ILE A 186 -12.06 15.03 0.46
CA ILE A 186 -10.97 14.19 -0.03
C ILE A 186 -10.57 13.18 1.04
N HIS A 187 -10.55 11.91 0.66
CA HIS A 187 -9.95 10.81 1.41
C HIS A 187 -8.66 10.36 0.72
N ILE A 188 -7.58 10.17 1.50
CA ILE A 188 -6.35 9.55 1.01
C ILE A 188 -6.17 8.18 1.68
N ASP A 189 -6.19 7.11 0.87
CA ASP A 189 -5.69 5.81 1.28
C ASP A 189 -4.16 5.84 1.29
N GLY A 190 -3.60 5.98 2.48
CA GLY A 190 -2.17 6.00 2.77
C GLY A 190 -1.62 4.63 3.18
N ALA A 191 -2.15 3.54 2.62
CA ALA A 191 -1.64 2.19 2.91
C ALA A 191 -0.12 2.04 2.71
N ARG A 192 0.47 2.90 1.86
CA ARG A 192 1.92 3.01 1.62
C ARG A 192 2.40 4.46 1.65
N ILE A 193 1.80 5.31 2.47
CA ILE A 193 2.16 6.72 2.56
C ILE A 193 3.64 6.93 2.96
N TRP A 194 4.19 6.03 3.78
CA TRP A 194 5.60 6.01 4.16
C TRP A 194 6.53 5.95 2.94
N HIS A 195 6.13 5.17 1.93
CA HIS A 195 6.84 5.10 0.65
C HIS A 195 6.66 6.37 -0.19
N ALA A 196 5.50 7.02 -0.15
CA ALA A 196 5.30 8.29 -0.84
C ALA A 196 6.19 9.37 -0.26
N VAL A 197 6.28 9.47 1.08
CA VAL A 197 7.17 10.41 1.78
C VAL A 197 8.64 10.11 1.46
N ALA A 198 9.06 8.86 1.59
CA ALA A 198 10.43 8.44 1.28
C ALA A 198 10.79 8.61 -0.21
N GLY A 199 9.81 8.59 -1.09
CA GLY A 199 9.93 8.81 -2.54
C GLY A 199 9.90 10.28 -2.97
N GLY A 200 9.82 11.23 -2.01
CA GLY A 200 9.85 12.67 -2.31
C GLY A 200 8.49 13.28 -2.64
N GLY A 201 7.38 12.61 -2.28
CA GLY A 201 6.01 13.09 -2.50
C GLY A 201 5.55 14.20 -1.53
N GLY A 202 6.44 14.75 -0.72
CA GLY A 202 6.15 15.68 0.38
C GLY A 202 6.26 14.99 1.75
N ASN A 203 6.15 15.76 2.84
CA ASN A 203 6.07 15.18 4.18
C ASN A 203 4.62 14.81 4.56
N LEU A 204 4.45 14.06 5.66
CA LEU A 204 3.13 13.61 6.10
C LEU A 204 2.14 14.76 6.31
N LYS A 205 2.58 15.86 6.91
CA LYS A 205 1.76 17.03 7.19
C LYS A 205 1.28 17.71 5.91
N GLU A 206 2.17 17.85 4.91
CA GLU A 206 1.82 18.44 3.62
C GLU A 206 0.80 17.60 2.86
N ILE A 207 1.01 16.27 2.82
CA ILE A 207 0.10 15.35 2.14
C ILE A 207 -1.25 15.30 2.88
N ALA A 208 -1.25 15.18 4.21
CA ALA A 208 -2.46 15.20 5.01
C ALA A 208 -3.22 16.51 4.90
N GLY A 209 -2.52 17.64 4.72
CA GLY A 209 -3.11 18.95 4.43
C GLY A 209 -3.96 18.97 3.17
N CYS A 210 -3.75 18.06 2.24
CA CYS A 210 -4.51 17.95 0.99
C CYS A 210 -5.77 17.06 1.09
N CYS A 211 -6.19 16.61 2.29
CA CYS A 211 -7.37 15.76 2.44
C CYS A 211 -8.13 16.06 3.74
N ASP A 212 -9.36 15.56 3.83
CA ASP A 212 -10.21 15.66 5.03
C ASP A 212 -9.99 14.46 5.95
N ALA A 213 -9.73 13.29 5.38
CA ALA A 213 -9.32 12.09 6.11
C ALA A 213 -8.16 11.39 5.39
N MET A 214 -7.20 10.87 6.15
CA MET A 214 -6.16 9.99 5.62
C MET A 214 -6.09 8.71 6.44
N THR A 215 -5.99 7.57 5.77
CA THR A 215 -5.71 6.28 6.41
C THR A 215 -4.22 5.97 6.28
N ILE A 216 -3.61 5.41 7.31
CA ILE A 216 -2.18 5.12 7.37
C ILE A 216 -1.99 3.71 7.90
N SER A 217 -1.28 2.85 7.17
CA SER A 217 -1.03 1.45 7.60
C SER A 217 0.38 1.26 8.15
N PHE A 218 0.50 0.41 9.18
CA PHE A 218 1.77 0.00 9.79
C PHE A 218 2.16 -1.44 9.43
N GLY A 219 1.20 -2.25 8.99
CA GLY A 219 1.37 -3.69 8.71
C GLY A 219 1.91 -4.04 7.33
N LYS A 220 2.47 -3.07 6.58
CA LYS A 220 3.09 -3.31 5.27
C LYS A 220 4.59 -3.06 5.34
N GLY A 221 5.09 -2.02 4.70
CA GLY A 221 6.52 -1.70 4.68
C GLY A 221 7.16 -1.49 6.06
N LEU A 222 6.38 -1.16 7.10
CA LEU A 222 6.87 -0.99 8.47
C LEU A 222 6.90 -2.31 9.28
N ALA A 223 6.32 -3.39 8.77
CA ALA A 223 6.31 -4.72 9.40
C ALA A 223 5.59 -4.83 10.75
N ALA A 224 4.72 -3.91 11.12
CA ALA A 224 3.87 -4.14 12.29
C ALA A 224 3.00 -5.38 12.09
N PRO A 225 2.76 -6.20 13.11
CA PRO A 225 1.93 -7.40 12.99
C PRO A 225 0.47 -7.04 12.65
N ILE A 226 0.02 -5.85 13.08
CA ILE A 226 -1.35 -5.36 12.91
C ILE A 226 -1.35 -3.84 13.09
N GLY A 227 -2.32 -3.15 12.50
CA GLY A 227 -2.62 -1.76 12.82
C GLY A 227 -2.61 -0.81 11.64
N SER A 228 -3.54 0.13 11.74
CA SER A 228 -3.67 1.32 10.90
C SER A 228 -4.24 2.46 11.74
N VAL A 229 -4.15 3.68 11.26
CA VAL A 229 -4.83 4.84 11.85
C VAL A 229 -5.64 5.59 10.79
N VAL A 230 -6.71 6.24 11.25
CA VAL A 230 -7.41 7.29 10.51
C VAL A 230 -7.05 8.62 11.16
N VAL A 231 -6.65 9.61 10.39
CA VAL A 231 -6.41 10.98 10.87
C VAL A 231 -7.37 11.96 10.20
N GLY A 232 -7.82 12.97 10.94
CA GLY A 232 -8.78 13.96 10.43
C GLY A 232 -9.18 14.99 11.48
N SER A 233 -10.34 15.66 11.28
CA SER A 233 -10.92 16.54 12.26
C SER A 233 -11.46 15.75 13.47
N ARG A 234 -11.62 16.43 14.62
CA ARG A 234 -12.19 15.81 15.84
C ARG A 234 -13.58 15.24 15.59
N ASP A 235 -14.42 15.96 14.86
CA ASP A 235 -15.78 15.52 14.52
C ASP A 235 -15.78 14.29 13.64
N LEU A 236 -14.92 14.24 12.64
CA LEU A 236 -14.75 13.07 11.79
C LEU A 236 -14.30 11.86 12.61
N ILE A 237 -13.29 12.03 13.45
CA ILE A 237 -12.77 10.94 14.29
C ILE A 237 -13.78 10.48 15.34
N ALA A 238 -14.59 11.38 15.88
CA ALA A 238 -15.68 10.99 16.80
C ALA A 238 -16.72 10.11 16.08
N ARG A 239 -17.11 10.44 14.84
CA ARG A 239 -17.98 9.59 14.01
C ARG A 239 -17.32 8.26 13.66
N ALA A 240 -16.05 8.30 13.22
CA ALA A 240 -15.28 7.11 12.89
C ALA A 240 -15.15 6.15 14.09
N ARG A 241 -14.96 6.65 15.30
CA ARG A 241 -14.92 5.84 16.54
C ARG A 241 -16.23 5.09 16.79
N ARG A 242 -17.38 5.72 16.51
CA ARG A 242 -18.71 5.06 16.61
C ARG A 242 -18.88 3.99 15.54
N LEU A 243 -18.45 4.29 14.29
CA LEU A 243 -18.47 3.31 13.20
C LEU A 243 -17.54 2.14 13.48
N ARG A 244 -16.33 2.37 14.02
CA ARG A 244 -15.41 1.32 14.48
C ARG A 244 -16.12 0.38 15.46
N GLN A 245 -16.83 0.93 16.45
CA GLN A 245 -17.57 0.13 17.44
C GLN A 245 -18.68 -0.68 16.78
N SER A 246 -19.48 -0.09 15.88
CA SER A 246 -20.64 -0.72 15.25
C SER A 246 -20.28 -1.94 14.37
N ILE A 247 -19.08 -1.95 13.79
CA ILE A 247 -18.56 -3.06 12.96
C ILE A 247 -17.70 -4.05 13.74
N GLY A 248 -17.70 -3.98 15.07
CA GLY A 248 -16.98 -4.89 15.95
C GLY A 248 -15.47 -4.58 16.07
N GLY A 249 -15.03 -3.39 15.68
CA GLY A 249 -13.61 -2.97 15.68
C GLY A 249 -13.13 -2.31 16.98
N GLY A 250 -13.96 -2.22 18.01
CA GLY A 250 -13.56 -1.75 19.33
C GLY A 250 -12.71 -2.80 20.04
N VAL A 251 -11.46 -2.47 20.36
CA VAL A 251 -10.51 -3.37 21.05
C VAL A 251 -10.26 -2.84 22.45
N ARG A 252 -10.80 -3.52 23.49
CA ARG A 252 -10.65 -3.05 24.87
C ARG A 252 -9.18 -2.97 25.31
N LYS A 253 -8.38 -3.99 25.00
CA LYS A 253 -6.95 -4.04 25.33
C LYS A 253 -6.13 -3.75 24.07
N ALA A 254 -6.23 -2.52 23.56
CA ALA A 254 -5.53 -2.10 22.34
C ALA A 254 -4.01 -1.88 22.54
N GLY A 255 -3.59 -1.56 23.76
CA GLY A 255 -2.19 -1.23 24.07
C GLY A 255 -1.15 -2.15 23.43
N PRO A 256 -1.24 -3.48 23.55
CA PRO A 256 -0.26 -4.40 22.96
C PRO A 256 -0.09 -4.27 21.42
N ILE A 257 -1.20 -4.12 20.70
CA ILE A 257 -1.15 -3.99 19.23
C ILE A 257 -0.72 -2.59 18.80
N VAL A 258 -1.06 -1.58 19.58
CA VAL A 258 -0.61 -0.19 19.37
C VAL A 258 0.89 -0.05 19.63
N ALA A 259 1.39 -0.67 20.71
CA ALA A 259 2.83 -0.70 21.04
C ALA A 259 3.66 -1.25 19.87
N ALA A 260 3.22 -2.37 19.29
CA ALA A 260 3.89 -2.97 18.14
C ALA A 260 3.86 -2.05 16.91
N ALA A 261 2.74 -1.39 16.63
CA ALA A 261 2.61 -0.45 15.51
C ALA A 261 3.50 0.79 15.69
N TRP A 262 3.56 1.32 16.91
CA TRP A 262 4.43 2.46 17.23
C TRP A 262 5.89 2.09 17.11
N GLN A 263 6.29 0.94 17.68
CA GLN A 263 7.66 0.44 17.59
C GLN A 263 8.07 0.20 16.12
N ALA A 264 7.17 -0.38 15.32
CA ALA A 264 7.41 -0.58 13.89
C ALA A 264 7.68 0.74 13.14
N MET A 265 6.93 1.80 13.47
CA MET A 265 7.17 3.12 12.92
C MET A 265 8.53 3.66 13.34
N MET A 266 8.86 3.60 14.63
CA MET A 266 10.13 4.12 15.15
C MET A 266 11.35 3.41 14.56
N GLU A 267 11.29 2.09 14.41
CA GLU A 267 12.39 1.30 13.84
C GLU A 267 12.60 1.52 12.34
N ASN A 268 11.50 1.60 11.57
CA ASN A 268 11.56 1.50 10.12
C ASN A 268 11.34 2.82 9.38
N PHE A 269 10.87 3.85 10.08
CA PHE A 269 10.68 5.19 9.51
C PHE A 269 11.22 6.31 10.43
N GLY A 270 11.22 6.10 11.75
CA GLY A 270 11.60 7.10 12.75
C GLY A 270 10.41 7.90 13.28
N PRO A 271 10.67 8.98 14.06
CA PRO A 271 9.63 9.74 14.75
C PRO A 271 8.71 10.57 13.84
N GLY A 272 8.87 10.48 12.54
CA GLY A 272 7.99 11.16 11.56
C GLY A 272 8.60 12.36 10.88
N ASP A 273 9.82 12.76 11.23
CA ASP A 273 10.58 13.78 10.53
C ASP A 273 11.45 13.21 9.39
N VAL A 274 11.92 14.13 8.56
CA VAL A 274 12.34 13.86 7.18
C VAL A 274 13.63 13.03 7.05
N ASP A 275 14.45 12.94 8.09
CA ASP A 275 15.84 12.45 7.95
C ASP A 275 16.04 10.94 8.26
N THR A 276 15.02 10.22 8.71
CA THR A 276 15.14 8.83 9.16
C THR A 276 14.63 7.76 8.18
N ARG A 277 14.48 8.10 6.91
CA ARG A 277 13.87 7.26 5.83
C ARG A 277 14.68 6.05 5.38
N GLY A 278 15.84 5.76 6.01
CA GLY A 278 16.87 4.89 5.45
C GLY A 278 16.39 3.50 5.02
N ILE A 279 15.59 2.82 5.85
CA ILE A 279 15.11 1.45 5.56
C ILE A 279 14.10 1.47 4.41
N ILE A 280 13.12 2.37 4.44
CA ILE A 280 12.12 2.49 3.37
C ILE A 280 12.78 2.90 2.05
N GLN A 281 13.70 3.87 2.07
CA GLN A 281 14.46 4.27 0.88
C GLN A 281 15.32 3.13 0.32
N GLY A 282 15.91 2.30 1.19
CA GLY A 282 16.64 1.09 0.80
C GLY A 282 15.79 0.17 -0.08
N THR A 283 14.50 0.03 0.21
CA THR A 283 13.59 -0.79 -0.62
C THR A 283 13.38 -0.20 -2.02
N HIS A 284 13.41 1.13 -2.16
CA HIS A 284 13.35 1.79 -3.47
C HIS A 284 14.62 1.54 -4.29
N VAL A 285 15.78 1.48 -3.65
CA VAL A 285 17.04 1.09 -4.30
C VAL A 285 16.95 -0.34 -4.82
N LEU A 286 16.47 -1.29 -3.98
CA LEU A 286 16.25 -2.66 -4.40
C LEU A 286 15.26 -2.76 -5.56
N ALA A 287 14.17 -1.99 -5.55
CA ALA A 287 13.19 -1.97 -6.63
C ALA A 287 13.82 -1.50 -7.96
N ARG A 288 14.64 -0.46 -7.94
CA ARG A 288 15.37 -0.01 -9.13
C ARG A 288 16.38 -1.06 -9.62
N ALA A 289 17.05 -1.77 -8.70
CA ALA A 289 17.93 -2.88 -9.06
C ALA A 289 17.17 -4.01 -9.76
N VAL A 290 16.00 -4.40 -9.25
CA VAL A 290 15.12 -5.41 -9.90
C VAL A 290 14.67 -4.93 -11.29
N ALA A 291 14.29 -3.66 -11.43
CA ALA A 291 13.94 -3.09 -12.72
C ALA A 291 15.11 -3.18 -13.72
N SER A 292 16.32 -2.85 -13.26
CA SER A 292 17.54 -2.98 -14.08
C SER A 292 17.85 -4.42 -14.48
N MET A 293 17.70 -5.40 -13.56
CA MET A 293 17.86 -6.82 -13.87
C MET A 293 16.93 -7.28 -15.00
N TRP A 294 15.69 -6.79 -15.01
CA TRP A 294 14.69 -7.12 -16.01
C TRP A 294 14.98 -6.40 -17.35
N THR A 295 15.20 -5.08 -17.32
CA THR A 295 15.35 -4.26 -18.53
C THR A 295 16.68 -4.51 -19.26
N SER A 296 17.76 -4.80 -18.54
CA SER A 296 19.06 -5.17 -19.16
C SER A 296 19.00 -6.46 -19.97
N ARG A 297 17.96 -7.29 -19.76
CA ARG A 297 17.69 -8.51 -20.53
C ARG A 297 16.61 -8.33 -21.61
N GLY A 298 16.28 -7.06 -21.94
CA GLY A 298 15.30 -6.74 -22.99
C GLY A 298 13.83 -6.75 -22.52
N GLY A 299 13.57 -6.90 -21.23
CA GLY A 299 12.21 -6.75 -20.67
C GLY A 299 11.80 -5.28 -20.58
N LEU A 300 10.49 -5.00 -20.66
CA LEU A 300 9.92 -3.67 -20.47
C LEU A 300 9.16 -3.61 -19.14
N LEU A 301 8.92 -2.39 -18.66
CA LEU A 301 8.13 -2.12 -17.46
C LEU A 301 6.79 -1.51 -17.85
N LEU A 302 5.72 -1.87 -17.13
CA LEU A 302 4.38 -1.31 -17.32
C LEU A 302 4.28 0.14 -16.80
N ARG A 303 5.16 0.52 -15.84
CA ARG A 303 5.20 1.86 -15.26
C ARG A 303 6.59 2.18 -14.68
N PRO A 304 6.93 3.45 -14.49
CA PRO A 304 8.16 3.85 -13.79
C PRO A 304 8.23 3.30 -12.37
N VAL A 305 9.43 2.95 -11.92
CA VAL A 305 9.68 2.50 -10.53
C VAL A 305 9.94 3.72 -9.66
N MET A 306 8.93 4.16 -8.92
CA MET A 306 9.00 5.33 -8.04
C MET A 306 9.22 4.93 -6.56
N THR A 307 8.74 3.74 -6.17
CA THR A 307 8.82 3.24 -4.79
C THR A 307 9.28 1.77 -4.77
N ASN A 308 8.72 0.96 -3.87
CA ASN A 308 9.08 -0.44 -3.68
C ASN A 308 8.38 -1.45 -4.60
N LEU A 309 7.61 -0.98 -5.58
CA LEU A 309 6.88 -1.84 -6.50
C LEU A 309 7.46 -1.78 -7.92
N VAL A 310 7.68 -2.96 -8.52
CA VAL A 310 8.12 -3.12 -9.91
C VAL A 310 7.03 -3.86 -10.67
N TRP A 311 6.58 -3.29 -11.78
CA TRP A 311 5.56 -3.87 -12.65
C TRP A 311 6.18 -4.26 -13.98
N LEU A 312 6.28 -5.58 -14.23
CA LEU A 312 6.90 -6.16 -15.41
C LEU A 312 5.89 -6.22 -16.56
N ASP A 313 6.28 -5.79 -17.76
CA ASP A 313 5.49 -6.04 -18.97
C ASP A 313 5.77 -7.44 -19.52
N LEU A 314 5.02 -8.40 -19.03
CA LEU A 314 5.14 -9.80 -19.45
C LEU A 314 4.71 -9.97 -20.90
N LYS A 315 3.71 -9.19 -21.36
CA LYS A 315 3.18 -9.33 -22.73
C LYS A 315 4.23 -8.96 -23.75
N SER A 316 4.94 -7.85 -23.57
CA SER A 316 6.04 -7.45 -24.47
C SER A 316 7.17 -8.47 -24.45
N ALA A 317 7.41 -9.12 -23.32
CA ALA A 317 8.38 -10.19 -23.18
C ALA A 317 7.89 -11.54 -23.76
N GLY A 318 6.64 -11.64 -24.23
CA GLY A 318 6.05 -12.91 -24.73
C GLY A 318 5.91 -13.96 -23.61
N LEU A 319 5.66 -13.51 -22.39
CA LEU A 319 5.50 -14.33 -21.19
C LEU A 319 4.09 -14.20 -20.65
N ASP A 320 3.65 -15.21 -19.92
CA ASP A 320 2.46 -15.18 -19.07
C ASP A 320 2.85 -15.24 -17.59
N LYS A 321 1.87 -15.02 -16.72
CA LYS A 321 2.07 -15.04 -15.27
C LYS A 321 2.53 -16.42 -14.76
N PRO A 322 1.88 -17.55 -15.15
CA PRO A 322 2.27 -18.87 -14.67
C PRO A 322 3.72 -19.22 -14.98
N ARG A 323 4.23 -18.87 -16.17
CA ARG A 323 5.60 -19.18 -16.57
C ARG A 323 6.63 -18.46 -15.68
N LEU A 324 6.40 -17.18 -15.37
CA LEU A 324 7.31 -16.45 -14.48
C LEU A 324 7.17 -16.92 -13.02
N ASP A 325 5.95 -17.16 -12.54
CA ASP A 325 5.72 -17.67 -11.18
C ASP A 325 6.36 -19.06 -10.99
N THR A 326 6.28 -19.95 -11.99
CA THR A 326 6.93 -21.27 -11.97
C THR A 326 8.45 -21.15 -11.95
N ALA A 327 9.04 -20.28 -12.78
CA ALA A 327 10.49 -20.06 -12.77
C ALA A 327 10.96 -19.56 -11.40
N ALA A 328 10.23 -18.62 -10.79
CA ALA A 328 10.53 -18.14 -9.45
C ALA A 328 10.48 -19.27 -8.40
N GLN A 329 9.48 -20.14 -8.46
CA GLN A 329 9.37 -21.30 -7.58
C GLN A 329 10.55 -22.28 -7.73
N HIS A 330 11.00 -22.55 -8.97
CA HIS A 330 12.19 -23.37 -9.23
C HIS A 330 13.46 -22.80 -8.56
N HIS A 331 13.54 -21.48 -8.48
CA HIS A 331 14.63 -20.79 -7.78
C HIS A 331 14.36 -20.58 -6.29
N GLY A 332 13.31 -21.17 -5.71
CA GLY A 332 13.01 -21.11 -4.27
C GLY A 332 12.59 -19.75 -3.76
N ILE A 333 11.99 -18.90 -4.61
CA ILE A 333 11.42 -17.61 -4.25
C ILE A 333 9.92 -17.57 -4.59
N ARG A 334 9.20 -16.68 -3.92
CA ARG A 334 7.77 -16.45 -4.14
C ARG A 334 7.54 -15.08 -4.75
N ILE A 335 6.85 -15.05 -5.88
CA ILE A 335 6.40 -13.82 -6.54
C ILE A 335 4.89 -13.91 -6.83
N ARG A 336 4.31 -12.83 -7.30
CA ARG A 336 2.96 -12.80 -7.88
C ARG A 336 3.00 -11.91 -9.12
N ALA A 337 3.42 -12.52 -10.24
CA ALA A 337 3.57 -11.82 -11.50
C ALA A 337 2.27 -11.08 -11.93
N PRO A 338 2.34 -9.93 -12.57
CA PRO A 338 3.56 -9.24 -13.04
C PRO A 338 4.19 -8.29 -12.02
N ARG A 339 3.70 -8.24 -10.76
CA ARG A 339 4.14 -7.33 -9.72
C ARG A 339 5.19 -7.98 -8.83
N ILE A 340 6.32 -7.30 -8.66
CA ILE A 340 7.37 -7.63 -7.69
C ILE A 340 7.36 -6.55 -6.61
N VAL A 341 7.29 -6.95 -5.35
CA VAL A 341 7.24 -6.04 -4.20
C VAL A 341 8.49 -6.21 -3.36
N LEU A 342 9.19 -5.11 -3.11
CA LEU A 342 10.40 -5.10 -2.31
C LEU A 342 10.08 -4.63 -0.89
N HIS A 343 10.67 -5.30 0.08
CA HIS A 343 10.65 -4.90 1.49
C HIS A 343 12.04 -5.13 2.11
N TYR A 344 12.30 -4.52 3.24
CA TYR A 344 13.64 -4.47 3.82
C TYR A 344 14.20 -5.83 4.26
N GLN A 345 13.35 -6.85 4.37
CA GLN A 345 13.77 -8.21 4.77
C GLN A 345 14.18 -9.08 3.58
N ILE A 346 14.04 -8.62 2.34
CA ILE A 346 14.50 -9.38 1.17
C ILE A 346 16.02 -9.58 1.28
N SER A 347 16.44 -10.85 1.26
CA SER A 347 17.86 -11.20 1.37
C SER A 347 18.60 -10.98 0.04
N THR A 348 19.93 -10.77 0.15
CA THR A 348 20.80 -10.72 -1.03
C THR A 348 20.74 -12.02 -1.84
N ASP A 349 20.53 -13.14 -1.19
CA ASP A 349 20.36 -14.45 -1.85
C ASP A 349 19.03 -14.49 -2.64
N ALA A 350 17.96 -13.97 -2.08
CA ALA A 350 16.69 -13.86 -2.79
C ALA A 350 16.79 -12.97 -4.04
N MET A 351 17.55 -11.89 -3.98
CA MET A 351 17.82 -11.03 -5.14
C MET A 351 18.57 -11.78 -6.24
N ARG A 352 19.60 -12.57 -5.90
CA ARG A 352 20.31 -13.41 -6.86
C ARG A 352 19.42 -14.47 -7.50
N ARG A 353 18.53 -15.09 -6.72
CA ARG A 353 17.56 -16.09 -7.21
C ARG A 353 16.50 -15.45 -8.12
N LEU A 354 16.05 -14.24 -7.83
CA LEU A 354 15.14 -13.49 -8.70
C LEU A 354 15.81 -13.18 -10.05
N GLU A 355 17.07 -12.77 -10.02
CA GLU A 355 17.86 -12.54 -11.23
C GLU A 355 18.00 -13.80 -12.08
N ALA A 356 18.26 -14.97 -11.44
CA ALA A 356 18.34 -16.26 -12.12
C ALA A 356 16.99 -16.65 -12.76
N ALA A 357 15.88 -16.41 -12.07
CA ALA A 357 14.54 -16.64 -12.62
C ALA A 357 14.26 -15.76 -13.85
N PHE A 358 14.64 -14.49 -13.82
CA PHE A 358 14.51 -13.60 -14.97
C PHE A 358 15.37 -14.05 -16.15
N LYS A 359 16.60 -14.48 -15.88
CA LYS A 359 17.51 -15.06 -16.89
C LYS A 359 16.88 -16.29 -17.55
N GLU A 360 16.37 -17.21 -16.75
CA GLU A 360 15.72 -18.43 -17.26
C GLU A 360 14.58 -18.15 -18.24
N VAL A 361 13.68 -17.18 -17.91
CA VAL A 361 12.51 -16.94 -18.76
C VAL A 361 12.79 -16.09 -19.98
N LEU A 362 13.78 -15.17 -19.92
CA LEU A 362 14.09 -14.25 -21.00
C LEU A 362 15.10 -14.86 -22.00
N GLU A 363 16.08 -15.66 -21.56
CA GLU A 363 17.07 -16.30 -22.45
C GLU A 363 16.51 -17.49 -23.20
N LYS A 364 15.62 -18.28 -22.60
CA LYS A 364 14.90 -19.36 -23.31
C LYS A 364 14.09 -18.83 -24.51
N LYS A 365 13.70 -17.57 -24.51
CA LYS A 365 13.03 -16.93 -25.65
C LYS A 365 14.00 -16.67 -26.81
N ALA A 366 15.23 -16.27 -26.53
CA ALA A 366 16.23 -16.02 -27.57
C ALA A 366 16.58 -17.29 -28.35
N SER A 367 16.53 -18.46 -27.70
CA SER A 367 16.78 -19.76 -28.33
C SER A 367 15.57 -20.37 -29.07
N GLN A 368 14.35 -19.87 -28.79
CA GLN A 368 13.10 -20.34 -29.43
C GLN A 368 12.58 -19.42 -30.53
N SER A 369 13.22 -18.28 -30.78
CA SER A 369 12.91 -17.44 -31.95
C SER A 369 13.36 -18.19 -33.20
N PRO A 370 12.47 -18.52 -34.17
CA PRO A 370 12.89 -19.20 -35.38
C PRO A 370 13.94 -18.33 -36.05
N LEU A 371 15.09 -18.95 -36.35
CA LEU A 371 16.14 -18.40 -37.16
C LEU A 371 15.53 -17.59 -38.31
N ARG A 372 15.82 -16.30 -38.38
CA ARG A 372 15.69 -15.57 -39.63
C ARG A 372 16.43 -16.40 -40.67
N SER A 373 15.63 -17.02 -41.54
CA SER A 373 16.09 -17.83 -42.66
C SER A 373 17.29 -17.18 -43.25
N ARG A 374 18.36 -17.95 -43.40
CA ARG A 374 19.44 -17.68 -44.32
C ARG A 374 18.81 -17.18 -45.61
N VAL A 375 18.99 -15.93 -45.93
CA VAL A 375 18.80 -15.44 -47.27
C VAL A 375 19.90 -16.11 -48.08
N ASP A 376 19.49 -17.10 -48.89
CA ASP A 376 20.32 -17.77 -49.83
C ASP A 376 21.08 -16.78 -50.68
N ARG A 377 22.39 -16.76 -50.50
CA ARG A 377 23.33 -16.27 -51.50
C ARG A 377 23.45 -17.32 -52.62
N ALA A 378 22.40 -17.47 -53.39
CA ALA A 378 22.43 -18.26 -54.60
C ALA A 378 21.41 -17.68 -55.58
N GLY A 379 21.78 -16.67 -56.32
CA GLY A 379 20.87 -16.07 -57.31
C GLY A 379 21.43 -14.84 -57.99
N LEU A 380 22.76 -14.78 -58.18
CA LEU A 380 23.38 -13.79 -59.04
C LEU A 380 24.47 -14.43 -59.89
N GLU A 381 24.04 -15.40 -60.71
CA GLU A 381 24.69 -15.83 -61.93
C GLU A 381 23.60 -16.36 -62.84
N ARG A 382 23.11 -15.49 -63.72
CA ARG A 382 22.52 -15.67 -65.06
C ARG A 382 21.44 -14.65 -65.35
N LEU A 383 21.85 -13.64 -65.95
CA LEU A 383 21.38 -12.94 -67.16
C LEU A 383 21.83 -11.48 -67.11
#